data_3de39fd7ebbfeb0f503cf003d25163e3
#
_entry.id   3de39fd7ebbfeb0f503cf003d25163e3
#
_cell.length_a   1.000
_cell.length_b   1.000
_cell.length_c   1.000
_cell.angle_alpha   90.00
_cell.angle_beta   90.00
_cell.angle_gamma   90.00
#
_symmetry.space_group_name_H-M   'P 1'
#
loop_
_entity.id
_entity.type
_entity.pdbx_description
1 polymer ?
#
loop_
_entity_poly.entity_id
_entity_poly.type
_entity_poly.pdbx_seq_one_letter_code
_entity_poly.pdbx_strand_id
1 'polypeptide(L)'
;NMLALYMFGGEIERLFGTRFYVAYYFACVVSAALFHLLVMSWMGADPYPTVGASGGVYGLLLAFGIYFPHRRVMLLFPPIPLPARVFVFGFAVLELVLGVTQTAAGVAHFAHLGGMLGGWLLIQYRRGGFPFQRR
;
A
#
# COMPACT_ATOMS: atom_id res chain seq x y z
N ASN A 1 3.71 2.16 11.74
CA ASN A 1 2.35 1.83 11.25
C ASN A 1 1.28 2.73 11.86
N MET A 2 1.30 2.90 13.18
CA MET A 2 0.28 3.71 13.85
C MET A 2 0.38 5.18 13.49
N LEU A 3 1.58 5.72 13.33
CA LEU A 3 1.78 7.10 12.90
C LEU A 3 1.23 7.33 11.49
N ALA A 4 1.54 6.43 10.55
CA ALA A 4 1.05 6.52 9.17
C ALA A 4 -0.47 6.38 9.12
N LEU A 5 -1.04 5.45 9.89
CA LEU A 5 -2.48 5.30 9.99
C LEU A 5 -3.16 6.58 10.50
N TYR A 6 -2.57 7.23 11.50
CA TYR A 6 -3.06 8.50 12.02
C TYR A 6 -2.96 9.62 10.98
N MET A 7 -1.83 9.72 10.29
CA MET A 7 -1.58 10.81 9.33
C MET A 7 -2.46 10.71 8.08
N PHE A 8 -2.65 9.50 7.56
CA PHE A 8 -3.30 9.31 6.26
C PHE A 8 -4.70 8.72 6.37
N GLY A 9 -4.96 7.94 7.41
CA GLY A 9 -6.19 7.17 7.53
C GLY A 9 -7.44 8.03 7.68
N GLY A 10 -7.38 9.08 8.49
CA GLY A 10 -8.56 9.92 8.76
C GLY A 10 -9.16 10.57 7.52
N GLU A 11 -8.31 11.06 6.61
CA GLU A 11 -8.79 11.70 5.37
C GLU A 11 -9.36 10.67 4.39
N ILE A 12 -8.75 9.50 4.29
CA ILE A 12 -9.24 8.43 3.45
C ILE A 12 -10.57 7.87 4.00
N GLU A 13 -10.68 7.77 5.31
CA GLU A 13 -11.94 7.36 5.95
C GLU A 13 -13.09 8.34 5.63
N ARG A 14 -12.82 9.64 5.69
CA ARG A 14 -13.81 10.66 5.33
C ARG A 14 -14.23 10.56 3.86
N LEU A 15 -13.28 10.26 2.99
CA LEU A 15 -13.52 10.13 1.55
C LEU A 15 -14.30 8.87 1.22
N PHE A 16 -13.93 7.73 1.81
CA PHE A 16 -14.51 6.42 1.51
C PHE A 16 -15.79 6.12 2.28
N GLY A 17 -15.96 6.72 3.45
CA GLY A 17 -16.91 6.27 4.46
C GLY A 17 -16.31 5.12 5.28
N THR A 18 -16.73 5.01 6.54
CA THR A 18 -16.12 4.09 7.50
C THR A 18 -16.19 2.64 7.05
N ARG A 19 -17.33 2.20 6.49
CA ARG A 19 -17.51 0.81 6.05
C ARG A 19 -16.55 0.42 4.94
N PHE A 20 -16.46 1.24 3.90
CA PHE A 20 -15.54 0.96 2.79
C PHE A 20 -14.09 1.12 3.23
N TYR A 21 -13.79 2.09 4.08
CA TYR A 21 -12.46 2.29 4.63
C TYR A 21 -11.95 1.04 5.36
N VAL A 22 -12.76 0.47 6.24
CA VAL A 22 -12.41 -0.75 6.99
C VAL A 22 -12.23 -1.93 6.03
N ALA A 23 -13.17 -2.12 5.10
CA ALA A 23 -13.08 -3.18 4.11
C ALA A 23 -11.85 -3.03 3.23
N TYR A 24 -11.54 -1.82 2.80
CA TYR A 24 -10.36 -1.49 2.00
C TYR A 24 -9.06 -1.84 2.76
N TYR A 25 -8.96 -1.41 4.01
CA TYR A 25 -7.78 -1.68 4.83
C TYR A 25 -7.52 -3.19 4.98
N PHE A 26 -8.53 -3.94 5.36
CA PHE A 26 -8.38 -5.39 5.53
C PHE A 26 -8.15 -6.12 4.21
N ALA A 27 -8.76 -5.67 3.13
CA ALA A 27 -8.49 -6.23 1.80
C ALA A 27 -7.03 -6.00 1.39
N CYS A 28 -6.46 -4.84 1.69
CA CYS A 28 -5.04 -4.58 1.47
C CYS A 28 -4.15 -5.48 2.31
N VAL A 29 -4.51 -5.73 3.57
CA VAL A 29 -3.76 -6.67 4.43
C VAL A 29 -3.79 -8.08 3.85
N VAL A 30 -4.94 -8.56 3.43
CA VAL A 30 -5.09 -9.90 2.82
C VAL A 30 -4.32 -9.98 1.51
N SER A 31 -4.43 -8.98 0.65
CA SER A 31 -3.70 -8.91 -0.62
C SER A 31 -2.19 -8.90 -0.39
N ALA A 32 -1.72 -8.18 0.62
CA ALA A 32 -0.31 -8.15 1.01
C ALA A 32 0.19 -9.55 1.38
N ALA A 33 -0.57 -10.27 2.21
CA ALA A 33 -0.21 -11.61 2.64
C ALA A 33 -0.18 -12.59 1.47
N LEU A 34 -1.20 -12.57 0.62
CA LEU A 34 -1.28 -13.44 -0.55
C LEU A 34 -0.14 -13.17 -1.54
N PHE A 35 0.13 -11.91 -1.83
CA PHE A 35 1.20 -11.53 -2.75
C PHE A 35 2.56 -11.94 -2.22
N HIS A 36 2.81 -11.73 -0.93
CA HIS A 36 4.05 -12.16 -0.28
C HIS A 36 4.25 -13.67 -0.40
N LEU A 37 3.22 -14.47 -0.10
CA LEU A 37 3.29 -15.92 -0.19
C LEU A 37 3.52 -16.39 -1.64
N LEU A 38 2.83 -15.78 -2.61
CA LEU A 38 3.00 -16.11 -4.03
C LEU A 38 4.42 -15.83 -4.50
N VAL A 39 4.97 -14.67 -4.16
CA VAL A 39 6.33 -14.30 -4.59
C VAL A 39 7.36 -15.20 -3.93
N MET A 40 7.23 -15.48 -2.63
CA MET A 40 8.15 -16.38 -1.92
C MET A 40 8.11 -17.78 -2.51
N SER A 41 6.92 -18.30 -2.79
CA SER A 41 6.75 -19.61 -3.44
C SER A 41 7.39 -19.65 -4.82
N TRP A 42 7.17 -18.61 -5.63
CA TRP A 42 7.72 -18.50 -6.98
C TRP A 42 9.25 -18.42 -6.98
N MET A 43 9.81 -17.69 -6.00
CA MET A 43 11.27 -17.58 -5.84
C MET A 43 11.91 -18.82 -5.22
N GLY A 44 11.12 -19.80 -4.78
CA GLY A 44 11.62 -20.98 -4.07
C GLY A 44 12.16 -20.70 -2.69
N ALA A 45 11.79 -19.57 -2.09
CA ALA A 45 12.21 -19.18 -0.75
C ALA A 45 11.16 -19.62 0.28
N ASP A 46 11.62 -19.97 1.49
CA ASP A 46 10.72 -20.25 2.59
C ASP A 46 10.06 -18.97 3.07
N PRO A 47 8.73 -18.96 3.27
CA PRO A 47 8.05 -17.80 3.83
C PRO A 47 8.54 -17.51 5.24
N TYR A 48 8.85 -16.27 5.53
CA TYR A 48 9.18 -15.83 6.87
C TYR A 48 8.00 -15.05 7.48
N PRO A 49 7.92 -14.99 8.82
CA PRO A 49 6.82 -14.28 9.47
C PRO A 49 6.76 -12.82 9.05
N THR A 50 5.57 -12.37 8.67
CA THR A 50 5.31 -10.98 8.31
C THR A 50 4.34 -10.36 9.29
N VAL A 51 4.59 -9.14 9.72
CA VAL A 51 3.68 -8.38 10.57
C VAL A 51 2.64 -7.72 9.68
N GLY A 52 1.36 -8.09 9.88
CA GLY A 52 0.31 -7.86 8.90
C GLY A 52 -0.19 -6.44 8.68
N ALA A 53 0.03 -5.52 9.65
CA ALA A 53 -0.58 -4.19 9.59
C ALA A 53 0.00 -3.29 8.49
N SER A 54 1.27 -3.45 8.14
CA SER A 54 1.97 -2.58 7.21
C SER A 54 1.44 -2.66 5.78
N GLY A 55 0.96 -3.83 5.36
CA GLY A 55 0.32 -3.97 4.04
C GLY A 55 -0.92 -3.09 3.88
N GLY A 56 -1.75 -3.02 4.92
CA GLY A 56 -2.89 -2.11 4.93
C GLY A 56 -2.48 -0.64 4.93
N VAL A 57 -1.43 -0.30 5.67
CA VAL A 57 -0.88 1.07 5.69
C VAL A 57 -0.38 1.47 4.31
N TYR A 58 0.32 0.59 3.60
CA TYR A 58 0.78 0.88 2.22
C TYR A 58 -0.40 1.03 1.26
N GLY A 59 -1.47 0.28 1.45
CA GLY A 59 -2.72 0.49 0.72
C GLY A 59 -3.33 1.87 0.96
N LEU A 60 -3.30 2.35 2.20
CA LEU A 60 -3.75 3.69 2.55
C LEU A 60 -2.86 4.77 1.94
N LEU A 61 -1.54 4.57 1.93
CA LEU A 61 -0.59 5.47 1.26
C LEU A 61 -0.90 5.58 -0.23
N LEU A 62 -1.17 4.46 -0.87
CA LEU A 62 -1.55 4.45 -2.28
C LEU A 62 -2.84 5.25 -2.52
N ALA A 63 -3.87 5.02 -1.72
CA ALA A 63 -5.12 5.76 -1.82
C ALA A 63 -4.89 7.26 -1.64
N PHE A 64 -4.08 7.65 -0.66
CA PHE A 64 -3.74 9.04 -0.43
C PHE A 64 -3.03 9.65 -1.64
N GLY A 65 -2.08 8.95 -2.23
CA GLY A 65 -1.36 9.41 -3.43
C GLY A 65 -2.26 9.54 -4.66
N ILE A 66 -3.28 8.69 -4.79
CA ILE A 66 -4.23 8.74 -5.92
C ILE A 66 -5.23 9.88 -5.74
N TYR A 67 -5.82 10.02 -4.55
CA TYR A 67 -6.90 10.98 -4.32
C TYR A 67 -6.41 12.38 -3.93
N PHE A 68 -5.22 12.48 -3.34
CA PHE A 68 -4.61 13.75 -2.93
C PHE A 68 -3.19 13.88 -3.48
N PRO A 69 -2.98 13.75 -4.81
CA PRO A 69 -1.63 13.60 -5.40
C PRO A 69 -0.74 14.83 -5.20
N HIS A 70 -1.31 16.00 -5.04
CA HIS A 70 -0.57 17.26 -4.92
C HIS A 70 -0.39 17.71 -3.47
N ARG A 71 -1.00 17.00 -2.52
CA ARG A 71 -0.85 17.32 -1.11
C ARG A 71 0.59 17.03 -0.67
N ARG A 72 1.17 17.97 0.08
CA ARG A 72 2.54 17.84 0.57
C ARG A 72 2.61 16.88 1.74
N VAL A 73 3.51 15.91 1.65
CA VAL A 73 3.85 14.97 2.72
C VAL A 73 5.28 15.27 3.16
N MET A 74 5.46 15.50 4.46
CA MET A 74 6.77 15.78 5.02
C MET A 74 7.46 14.48 5.39
N LEU A 75 8.65 14.25 4.83
CA LEU A 75 9.54 13.19 5.31
C LEU A 75 10.07 13.54 6.70
N LEU A 76 10.29 12.53 7.53
CA LEU A 76 10.84 12.75 8.87
C LEU A 76 12.35 13.02 8.80
N PHE A 77 13.08 12.25 8.00
CA PHE A 77 14.54 12.37 7.85
C PHE A 77 14.95 12.08 6.41
N PRO A 78 15.40 13.07 5.63
CA PRO A 78 15.45 14.51 5.92
C PRO A 78 14.05 15.14 5.87
N PRO A 79 13.81 16.28 6.53
CA PRO A 79 12.49 16.91 6.54
C PRO A 79 12.23 17.67 5.23
N ILE A 80 11.93 16.93 4.17
CA ILE A 80 11.67 17.45 2.83
C ILE A 80 10.19 17.27 2.52
N PRO A 81 9.46 18.36 2.17
CA PRO A 81 8.08 18.23 1.71
C PRO A 81 8.05 17.69 0.27
N LEU A 82 7.26 16.63 0.04
CA LEU A 82 7.08 16.02 -1.27
C LEU A 82 5.60 15.94 -1.61
N PRO A 83 5.22 16.11 -2.89
CA PRO A 83 3.86 15.78 -3.32
C PRO A 83 3.53 14.31 -3.00
N ALA A 84 2.31 14.04 -2.57
CA ALA A 84 1.92 12.69 -2.15
C ALA A 84 2.14 11.65 -3.26
N ARG A 85 1.88 11.99 -4.52
CA ARG A 85 2.13 11.08 -5.66
C ARG A 85 3.61 10.70 -5.78
N VAL A 86 4.51 11.64 -5.56
CA VAL A 86 5.97 11.38 -5.62
C VAL A 86 6.39 10.52 -4.43
N PHE A 87 5.88 10.83 -3.26
CA PHE A 87 6.15 10.08 -2.03
C PHE A 87 5.73 8.60 -2.20
N VAL A 88 4.50 8.36 -2.65
CA VAL A 88 3.95 7.01 -2.82
C VAL A 88 4.69 6.24 -3.91
N PHE A 89 4.94 6.86 -5.06
CA PHE A 89 5.69 6.25 -6.15
C PHE A 89 7.12 5.91 -5.72
N GLY A 90 7.78 6.82 -5.01
CA GLY A 90 9.13 6.59 -4.50
C GLY A 90 9.20 5.42 -3.53
N PHE A 91 8.24 5.29 -2.62
CA PHE A 91 8.16 4.15 -1.72
C PHE A 91 7.88 2.84 -2.46
N ALA A 92 7.02 2.84 -3.49
CA ALA A 92 6.77 1.65 -4.29
C ALA A 92 8.05 1.17 -4.99
N VAL A 93 8.80 2.09 -5.61
CA VAL A 93 10.07 1.76 -6.26
C VAL A 93 11.09 1.25 -5.24
N LEU A 94 11.20 1.92 -4.08
CA LEU A 94 12.11 1.51 -3.02
C LEU A 94 11.80 0.10 -2.53
N GLU A 95 10.53 -0.21 -2.29
CA GLU A 95 10.13 -1.55 -1.83
C GLU A 95 10.43 -2.62 -2.89
N LEU A 96 10.23 -2.30 -4.18
CA LEU A 96 10.57 -3.22 -5.26
C LEU A 96 12.07 -3.49 -5.31
N VAL A 97 12.89 -2.44 -5.26
CA VAL A 97 14.35 -2.58 -5.30
C VAL A 97 14.86 -3.38 -4.10
N LEU A 98 14.39 -3.05 -2.89
CA LEU A 98 14.80 -3.76 -1.68
C LEU A 98 14.33 -5.22 -1.69
N GLY A 99 13.15 -5.49 -2.22
CA GLY A 99 12.62 -6.84 -2.35
C GLY A 99 13.43 -7.70 -3.33
N VAL A 100 13.77 -7.15 -4.50
CA VAL A 100 14.53 -7.85 -5.53
C VAL A 100 15.97 -8.08 -5.09
N THR A 101 16.62 -7.11 -4.46
CA THR A 101 17.99 -7.22 -3.97
C THR A 101 18.08 -7.97 -2.64
N GLN A 102 16.96 -8.31 -2.03
CA GLN A 102 16.88 -8.94 -0.72
C GLN A 102 17.62 -8.17 0.39
N THR A 103 17.69 -6.86 0.24
CA THR A 103 18.29 -5.95 1.21
C THR A 103 17.32 -5.77 2.39
N ALA A 104 17.86 -5.51 3.59
CA ALA A 104 17.08 -5.38 4.82
C ALA A 104 16.23 -6.64 5.09
N ALA A 105 16.91 -7.77 5.24
CA ALA A 105 16.30 -9.07 5.55
C ALA A 105 15.34 -8.97 6.75
N GLY A 106 14.19 -9.63 6.68
CA GLY A 106 13.16 -9.59 7.71
C GLY A 106 12.08 -8.54 7.49
N VAL A 107 12.20 -7.69 6.46
CA VAL A 107 11.16 -6.77 6.04
C VAL A 107 10.42 -7.34 4.83
N ALA A 108 9.11 -7.41 4.91
CA ALA A 108 8.28 -8.01 3.87
C ALA A 108 8.00 -6.99 2.75
N HIS A 109 9.00 -6.67 1.94
CA HIS A 109 8.89 -5.67 0.88
C HIS A 109 7.80 -6.02 -0.14
N PHE A 110 7.68 -7.30 -0.50
CA PHE A 110 6.64 -7.74 -1.43
C PHE A 110 5.26 -7.70 -0.81
N ALA A 111 5.14 -7.83 0.51
CA ALA A 111 3.86 -7.64 1.19
C ALA A 111 3.39 -6.18 1.08
N HIS A 112 4.30 -5.23 1.22
CA HIS A 112 3.99 -3.80 1.03
C HIS A 112 3.48 -3.53 -0.39
N LEU A 113 4.16 -4.05 -1.40
CA LEU A 113 3.73 -3.94 -2.79
C LEU A 113 2.38 -4.65 -3.02
N GLY A 114 2.17 -5.80 -2.40
CA GLY A 114 0.91 -6.53 -2.48
C GLY A 114 -0.25 -5.74 -1.88
N GLY A 115 -0.02 -5.03 -0.77
CA GLY A 115 -1.01 -4.13 -0.17
C GLY A 115 -1.37 -2.99 -1.11
N MET A 116 -0.39 -2.39 -1.75
CA MET A 116 -0.62 -1.34 -2.75
C MET A 116 -1.37 -1.87 -3.98
N LEU A 117 -1.01 -3.06 -4.47
CA LEU A 117 -1.69 -3.68 -5.60
C LEU A 117 -3.16 -3.95 -5.30
N GLY A 118 -3.45 -4.56 -4.15
CA GLY A 118 -4.83 -4.82 -3.73
C GLY A 118 -5.63 -3.54 -3.57
N GLY A 119 -5.02 -2.51 -3.01
CA GLY A 119 -5.63 -1.20 -2.89
C GLY A 119 -5.95 -0.58 -4.25
N TRP A 120 -5.01 -0.66 -5.19
CA TRP A 120 -5.21 -0.16 -6.54
C TRP A 120 -6.37 -0.88 -7.25
N LEU A 121 -6.42 -2.19 -7.14
CA LEU A 121 -7.50 -2.98 -7.74
C LEU A 121 -8.86 -2.59 -7.17
N LEU A 122 -8.97 -2.40 -5.86
CA LEU A 122 -10.22 -1.97 -5.22
C LEU A 122 -10.64 -0.56 -5.62
N ILE A 123 -9.69 0.35 -5.74
CA ILE A 123 -9.97 1.72 -6.19
C ILE A 123 -10.48 1.69 -7.64
N GLN A 124 -9.85 0.90 -8.51
CA GLN A 124 -10.31 0.75 -9.88
C GLN A 124 -11.70 0.13 -9.95
N TYR A 125 -11.96 -0.87 -9.13
CA TYR A 125 -13.29 -1.48 -9.03
C TYR A 125 -14.34 -0.43 -8.63
N ARG A 126 -14.07 0.33 -7.58
CA ARG A 126 -14.98 1.37 -7.08
C ARG A 126 -15.23 2.47 -8.12
N ARG A 127 -14.21 2.82 -8.90
CA ARG A 127 -14.29 3.84 -9.96
C ARG A 127 -14.98 3.35 -11.23
N GLY A 128 -15.29 2.04 -11.33
CA GLY A 128 -15.84 1.45 -12.55
C GLY A 128 -14.82 1.36 -13.68
N GLY A 129 -13.52 1.25 -13.35
CA GLY A 129 -12.43 1.20 -14.32
C GLY A 129 -12.28 -0.13 -15.05
N PHE A 130 -12.95 -1.19 -14.61
CA PHE A 130 -12.90 -2.49 -15.27
C PHE A 130 -13.98 -2.60 -16.34
N PRO A 131 -13.68 -3.24 -17.50
CA PRO A 131 -14.60 -3.29 -18.64
C PRO A 131 -15.96 -3.92 -18.32
N PHE A 132 -15.99 -4.90 -17.44
CA PHE A 132 -17.21 -5.60 -17.05
C PHE A 132 -18.11 -4.82 -16.09
N GLN A 133 -17.68 -3.64 -15.64
CA GLN A 133 -18.48 -2.75 -14.79
C GLN A 133 -19.14 -1.60 -15.57
N ARG A 134 -18.81 -1.47 -16.84
CA ARG A 134 -19.46 -0.46 -17.70
C ARG A 134 -20.87 -0.98 -18.07
N ARG A 135 -21.83 -0.43 -17.42
CA ARG A 135 -23.23 -0.58 -17.81
C ARG A 135 -23.69 0.65 -18.58
#